data_f934c741d65c280d4486e7761d1af5de
#
_entry.id   f934c741d65c280d4486e7761d1af5de
#
_cell.length_a   1.000
_cell.length_b   1.000
_cell.length_c   1.000
_cell.angle_alpha   90.00
_cell.angle_beta   90.00
_cell.angle_gamma   90.00
#
_symmetry.space_group_name_H-M   'P 1'
#
loop_
_entity.id
_entity.type
_entity.pdbx_description
1 polymer ?
#
loop_
_entity_poly.entity_id
_entity_poly.type
_entity_poly.pdbx_seq_one_letter_code
_entity_poly.pdbx_strand_id
1 'polypeptide(L)'
;MRQHDEGQEPEIALQLHDPRVVDSRQRMTDISAIPPEQLGEIVRVMDALFRWREAERRVSEASKAYMHLGESDMKALRYAIVMADQGRHVTAKDIADHLGISSASTTKLLDRLEDGGHIRRTRHPSDRRALAIVVNDETRRAAEETAGREHARRFRIAASLSPEDREAVVRFLEALSATNEAEWPAPHPAVAPEHP
;
A
#
# COMPACT_ATOMS: atom_id res chain seq x y z
N MET A 1 23.52 -31.47 17.61
CA MET A 1 22.38 -30.71 18.13
C MET A 1 22.80 -29.24 18.12
N ARG A 2 22.49 -28.52 17.03
CA ARG A 2 22.79 -27.08 16.88
C ARG A 2 21.52 -26.33 17.20
N GLN A 3 21.52 -25.58 18.29
CA GLN A 3 20.49 -24.60 18.59
C GLN A 3 20.61 -23.48 17.58
N HIS A 4 19.59 -23.28 16.76
CA HIS A 4 19.42 -22.06 15.97
C HIS A 4 18.99 -20.95 16.92
N ASP A 5 19.78 -19.92 16.96
CA ASP A 5 19.54 -18.67 17.67
C ASP A 5 18.46 -17.87 16.92
N GLU A 6 17.18 -18.10 17.25
CA GLU A 6 16.02 -17.42 16.65
C GLU A 6 15.77 -16.01 17.26
N GLY A 7 16.68 -15.50 18.10
CA GLY A 7 16.47 -14.28 18.89
C GLY A 7 17.04 -12.98 18.30
N GLN A 8 17.87 -13.02 17.25
CA GLN A 8 18.65 -11.85 16.80
C GLN A 8 18.08 -11.06 15.62
N GLU A 9 17.20 -11.64 14.80
CA GLU A 9 16.64 -10.94 13.62
C GLU A 9 15.78 -9.69 13.95
N PRO A 10 14.90 -9.69 14.97
CA PRO A 10 14.08 -8.50 15.26
C PRO A 10 14.88 -7.33 15.84
N GLU A 11 15.99 -7.60 16.52
CA GLU A 11 16.82 -6.55 17.14
C GLU A 11 17.67 -5.81 16.09
N ILE A 12 18.19 -6.50 15.08
CA ILE A 12 18.95 -5.91 13.97
C ILE A 12 18.00 -5.09 13.07
N ALA A 13 16.78 -5.56 12.80
CA ALA A 13 15.81 -4.84 12.00
C ALA A 13 15.38 -3.51 12.65
N LEU A 14 15.28 -3.45 13.98
CA LEU A 14 15.00 -2.22 14.73
C LEU A 14 16.15 -1.20 14.64
N GLN A 15 17.39 -1.64 14.49
CA GLN A 15 18.56 -0.76 14.41
C GLN A 15 18.76 -0.13 13.03
N LEU A 16 18.17 -0.68 11.96
CA LEU A 16 18.31 -0.16 10.60
C LEU A 16 17.63 1.20 10.36
N HIS A 17 16.84 1.70 11.32
CA HIS A 17 16.18 3.01 11.25
C HIS A 17 16.79 4.04 12.21
N ASP A 18 17.78 3.62 13.01
CA ASP A 18 18.52 4.53 13.87
C ASP A 18 19.67 5.17 13.09
N PRO A 19 19.65 6.49 12.85
CA PRO A 19 20.70 7.17 12.10
C PRO A 19 22.07 7.04 12.75
N ARG A 20 22.15 6.78 14.06
CA ARG A 20 23.42 6.50 14.77
C ARG A 20 24.07 5.20 14.31
N VAL A 21 23.26 4.25 13.84
CA VAL A 21 23.72 2.94 13.33
C VAL A 21 23.92 2.97 11.83
N VAL A 22 22.91 3.44 11.07
CA VAL A 22 22.89 3.38 9.61
C VAL A 22 23.75 4.48 8.97
N ASP A 23 23.80 5.65 9.58
CA ASP A 23 24.57 6.80 9.12
C ASP A 23 25.55 7.32 10.18
N SER A 24 26.35 6.41 10.71
CA SER A 24 27.34 6.72 11.77
C SER A 24 28.32 7.85 11.40
N ARG A 25 28.43 8.17 10.09
CA ARG A 25 29.25 9.26 9.58
C ARG A 25 28.45 10.54 9.30
N GLN A 26 27.17 10.57 9.60
CA GLN A 26 26.26 11.72 9.42
C GLN A 26 26.32 12.32 8.00
N ARG A 27 26.39 11.46 6.98
CA ARG A 27 26.47 11.88 5.57
C ARG A 27 25.10 12.16 4.96
N MET A 28 24.06 11.48 5.46
CA MET A 28 22.69 11.58 4.97
C MET A 28 21.82 12.38 5.93
N THR A 29 22.05 12.25 7.23
CA THR A 29 21.21 12.90 8.26
C THR A 29 22.11 13.59 9.29
N ASP A 30 22.10 14.92 9.29
CA ASP A 30 22.75 15.69 10.35
C ASP A 30 21.88 15.65 11.62
N ILE A 31 22.32 14.88 12.59
CA ILE A 31 21.67 14.74 13.90
C ILE A 31 22.34 15.59 14.99
N SER A 32 23.36 16.37 14.66
CA SER A 32 24.16 17.13 15.64
C SER A 32 23.37 18.20 16.38
N ALA A 33 22.33 18.74 15.75
CA ALA A 33 21.43 19.75 16.34
C ALA A 33 20.27 19.15 17.15
N ILE A 34 20.12 17.81 17.18
CA ILE A 34 19.01 17.13 17.85
C ILE A 34 19.44 16.71 19.26
N PRO A 35 18.76 17.18 20.34
CA PRO A 35 19.07 16.72 21.69
C PRO A 35 18.91 15.20 21.82
N PRO A 36 19.80 14.51 22.56
CA PRO A 36 19.82 13.05 22.65
C PRO A 36 18.48 12.43 23.11
N GLU A 37 17.75 13.08 24.00
CA GLU A 37 16.43 12.67 24.47
C GLU A 37 15.39 12.71 23.35
N GLN A 38 15.40 13.76 22.52
CA GLN A 38 14.51 13.88 21.35
C GLN A 38 14.86 12.89 20.27
N LEU A 39 16.15 12.61 20.06
CA LEU A 39 16.59 11.63 19.09
C LEU A 39 16.00 10.24 19.37
N GLY A 40 15.96 9.82 20.64
CA GLY A 40 15.30 8.58 21.04
C GLY A 40 13.80 8.53 20.74
N GLU A 41 13.11 9.67 20.88
CA GLU A 41 11.69 9.78 20.52
C GLU A 41 11.47 9.70 19.02
N ILE A 42 12.28 10.38 18.22
CA ILE A 42 12.25 10.34 16.76
C ILE A 42 12.47 8.92 16.25
N VAL A 43 13.49 8.23 16.75
CA VAL A 43 13.77 6.83 16.39
C VAL A 43 12.56 5.94 16.67
N ARG A 44 11.90 6.08 17.83
CA ARG A 44 10.68 5.31 18.14
C ARG A 44 9.53 5.56 17.15
N VAL A 45 9.37 6.79 16.67
CA VAL A 45 8.37 7.12 15.64
C VAL A 45 8.71 6.41 14.32
N MET A 46 9.97 6.47 13.89
CA MET A 46 10.42 5.83 12.65
C MET A 46 10.28 4.30 12.72
N ASP A 47 10.64 3.69 13.85
CA ASP A 47 10.47 2.26 14.07
C ASP A 47 8.99 1.84 14.07
N ALA A 48 8.11 2.65 14.66
CA ALA A 48 6.68 2.38 14.65
C ALA A 48 6.10 2.45 13.22
N LEU A 49 6.53 3.44 12.43
CA LEU A 49 6.15 3.58 11.02
C LEU A 49 6.63 2.38 10.20
N PHE A 50 7.88 1.94 10.40
CA PHE A 50 8.42 0.77 9.70
C PHE A 50 7.65 -0.50 10.05
N ARG A 51 7.41 -0.78 11.33
CA ARG A 51 6.62 -1.94 11.77
C ARG A 51 5.21 -1.92 11.19
N TRP A 52 4.60 -0.73 11.13
CA TRP A 52 3.30 -0.59 10.50
C TRP A 52 3.33 -0.90 8.99
N ARG A 53 4.30 -0.36 8.24
CA ARG A 53 4.47 -0.65 6.81
C ARG A 53 4.69 -2.14 6.54
N GLU A 54 5.49 -2.79 7.37
CA GLU A 54 5.76 -4.22 7.24
C GLU A 54 4.51 -5.07 7.55
N ALA A 55 3.73 -4.69 8.57
CA ALA A 55 2.44 -5.34 8.85
C ALA A 55 1.45 -5.15 7.69
N GLU A 56 1.38 -3.95 7.11
CA GLU A 56 0.58 -3.65 5.93
C GLU A 56 0.94 -4.53 4.74
N ARG A 57 2.24 -4.65 4.46
CA ARG A 57 2.73 -5.50 3.38
C ARG A 57 2.30 -6.94 3.57
N ARG A 58 2.47 -7.51 4.78
CA ARG A 58 2.02 -8.88 5.09
C ARG A 58 0.52 -9.09 4.90
N VAL A 59 -0.30 -8.16 5.38
CA VAL A 59 -1.76 -8.23 5.20
C VAL A 59 -2.13 -8.15 3.71
N SER A 60 -1.50 -7.26 2.96
CA SER A 60 -1.72 -7.12 1.52
C SER A 60 -1.35 -8.40 0.77
N GLU A 61 -0.20 -9.00 1.07
CA GLU A 61 0.26 -10.25 0.46
C GLU A 61 -0.65 -11.42 0.81
N ALA A 62 -1.06 -11.55 2.07
CA ALA A 62 -2.01 -12.58 2.49
C ALA A 62 -3.37 -12.44 1.77
N SER A 63 -3.87 -11.22 1.61
CA SER A 63 -5.13 -10.95 0.90
C SER A 63 -5.02 -11.30 -0.59
N LYS A 64 -3.91 -10.94 -1.24
CA LYS A 64 -3.62 -11.30 -2.64
C LYS A 64 -3.54 -12.81 -2.82
N ALA A 65 -2.84 -13.49 -1.91
CA ALA A 65 -2.71 -14.95 -1.94
C ALA A 65 -4.07 -15.65 -1.74
N TYR A 66 -4.89 -15.16 -0.81
CA TYR A 66 -6.22 -15.69 -0.54
C TYR A 66 -7.16 -15.60 -1.74
N MET A 67 -7.11 -14.48 -2.46
CA MET A 67 -7.96 -14.24 -3.62
C MET A 67 -7.30 -14.65 -4.96
N HIS A 68 -6.04 -15.07 -4.97
CA HIS A 68 -5.24 -15.34 -6.17
C HIS A 68 -5.17 -14.15 -7.15
N LEU A 69 -5.15 -12.91 -6.61
CA LEU A 69 -5.20 -11.67 -7.37
C LEU A 69 -3.96 -10.82 -7.17
N GLY A 70 -3.57 -10.10 -8.23
CA GLY A 70 -2.51 -9.11 -8.18
C GLY A 70 -2.95 -7.79 -7.54
N GLU A 71 -2.01 -6.87 -7.33
CA GLU A 71 -2.28 -5.57 -6.72
C GLU A 71 -3.24 -4.72 -7.53
N SER A 72 -3.04 -4.66 -8.86
CA SER A 72 -3.92 -3.91 -9.75
C SER A 72 -5.34 -4.49 -9.80
N ASP A 73 -5.46 -5.82 -9.70
CA ASP A 73 -6.76 -6.51 -9.65
C ASP A 73 -7.51 -6.12 -8.37
N MET A 74 -6.85 -6.14 -7.22
CA MET A 74 -7.43 -5.74 -5.94
C MET A 74 -7.84 -4.26 -5.93
N LYS A 75 -7.04 -3.37 -6.54
CA LYS A 75 -7.39 -1.94 -6.69
C LYS A 75 -8.62 -1.76 -7.56
N ALA A 76 -8.71 -2.45 -8.71
CA ALA A 76 -9.85 -2.41 -9.61
C ALA A 76 -11.14 -2.90 -8.95
N LEU A 77 -11.09 -4.05 -8.26
CA LEU A 77 -12.23 -4.60 -7.54
C LEU A 77 -12.72 -3.65 -6.43
N ARG A 78 -11.81 -3.12 -5.64
CA ARG A 78 -12.16 -2.17 -4.57
C ARG A 78 -12.83 -0.92 -5.13
N TYR A 79 -12.28 -0.35 -6.21
CA TYR A 79 -12.88 0.79 -6.88
C TYR A 79 -14.29 0.47 -7.38
N ALA A 80 -14.47 -0.67 -8.06
CA ALA A 80 -15.76 -1.08 -8.59
C ALA A 80 -16.81 -1.31 -7.48
N ILE A 81 -16.41 -1.91 -6.33
CA ILE A 81 -17.28 -2.11 -5.17
C ILE A 81 -17.72 -0.75 -4.61
N VAL A 82 -16.79 0.16 -4.32
CA VAL A 82 -17.10 1.47 -3.73
C VAL A 82 -18.02 2.29 -4.63
N MET A 83 -17.77 2.28 -5.93
CA MET A 83 -18.64 3.00 -6.89
C MET A 83 -20.03 2.40 -6.97
N ALA A 84 -20.14 1.06 -6.96
CA ALA A 84 -21.45 0.38 -6.96
C ALA A 84 -22.24 0.69 -5.68
N ASP A 85 -21.60 0.77 -4.51
CA ASP A 85 -22.24 1.16 -3.24
C ASP A 85 -22.75 2.61 -3.25
N GLN A 86 -22.17 3.45 -4.09
CA GLN A 86 -22.65 4.81 -4.37
C GLN A 86 -23.72 4.87 -5.49
N GLY A 87 -24.20 3.72 -5.97
CA GLY A 87 -25.19 3.64 -7.06
C GLY A 87 -24.63 3.98 -8.44
N ARG A 88 -23.30 3.99 -8.62
CA ARG A 88 -22.63 4.30 -9.88
C ARG A 88 -22.25 3.03 -10.63
N HIS A 89 -22.43 3.07 -11.95
CA HIS A 89 -21.98 2.00 -12.84
C HIS A 89 -20.57 2.29 -13.34
N VAL A 90 -19.66 1.33 -13.15
CA VAL A 90 -18.24 1.45 -13.51
C VAL A 90 -18.00 0.83 -14.87
N THR A 91 -17.27 1.51 -15.74
CA THR A 91 -16.83 1.03 -17.04
C THR A 91 -15.33 0.71 -17.05
N ALA A 92 -14.86 0.06 -18.12
CA ALA A 92 -13.43 -0.18 -18.33
C ALA A 92 -12.63 1.14 -18.35
N LYS A 93 -13.20 2.22 -18.90
CA LYS A 93 -12.57 3.54 -18.93
C LYS A 93 -12.38 4.08 -17.52
N ASP A 94 -13.39 4.00 -16.65
CA ASP A 94 -13.30 4.49 -15.27
C ASP A 94 -12.20 3.76 -14.49
N ILE A 95 -12.04 2.45 -14.71
CA ILE A 95 -10.98 1.65 -14.11
C ILE A 95 -9.59 2.05 -14.65
N ALA A 96 -9.48 2.27 -15.97
CA ALA A 96 -8.24 2.74 -16.59
C ALA A 96 -7.79 4.08 -16.00
N ASP A 97 -8.70 5.04 -15.93
CA ASP A 97 -8.47 6.37 -15.41
C ASP A 97 -8.09 6.32 -13.92
N HIS A 98 -8.80 5.52 -13.12
CA HIS A 98 -8.52 5.36 -11.68
C HIS A 98 -7.15 4.72 -11.39
N LEU A 99 -6.75 3.72 -12.20
CA LEU A 99 -5.49 3.01 -12.00
C LEU A 99 -4.30 3.68 -12.71
N GLY A 100 -4.54 4.67 -13.58
CA GLY A 100 -3.50 5.30 -14.38
C GLY A 100 -2.84 4.34 -15.38
N ILE A 101 -3.61 3.38 -15.94
CA ILE A 101 -3.10 2.36 -16.87
C ILE A 101 -3.74 2.48 -18.26
N SER A 102 -3.07 1.93 -19.27
CA SER A 102 -3.56 1.94 -20.63
C SER A 102 -4.85 1.11 -20.82
N SER A 103 -5.66 1.43 -21.82
CA SER A 103 -6.85 0.65 -22.18
C SER A 103 -6.53 -0.83 -22.49
N ALA A 104 -5.39 -1.10 -23.11
CA ALA A 104 -4.95 -2.47 -23.39
C ALA A 104 -4.62 -3.25 -22.10
N SER A 105 -3.96 -2.60 -21.13
CA SER A 105 -3.70 -3.18 -19.81
C SER A 105 -4.99 -3.42 -19.03
N THR A 106 -5.92 -2.48 -19.12
CA THR A 106 -7.24 -2.59 -18.47
C THR A 106 -8.05 -3.75 -19.05
N THR A 107 -8.04 -3.93 -20.36
CA THR A 107 -8.73 -5.07 -21.02
C THR A 107 -8.19 -6.38 -20.48
N LYS A 108 -6.86 -6.57 -20.46
CA LYS A 108 -6.22 -7.80 -19.94
C LYS A 108 -6.53 -8.04 -18.45
N LEU A 109 -6.57 -6.98 -17.67
CA LEU A 109 -6.92 -7.05 -16.24
C LEU A 109 -8.36 -7.50 -16.06
N LEU A 110 -9.31 -6.89 -16.81
CA LEU A 110 -10.71 -7.24 -16.73
C LEU A 110 -11.02 -8.63 -17.29
N ASP A 111 -10.33 -9.09 -18.34
CA ASP A 111 -10.46 -10.45 -18.86
C ASP A 111 -10.04 -11.46 -17.80
N ARG A 112 -8.88 -11.26 -17.15
CA ARG A 112 -8.42 -12.12 -16.05
C ARG A 112 -9.39 -12.15 -14.87
N LEU A 113 -9.95 -11.00 -14.48
CA LEU A 113 -10.96 -10.93 -13.42
C LEU A 113 -12.26 -11.64 -13.77
N GLU A 114 -12.68 -11.55 -15.02
CA GLU A 114 -13.89 -12.22 -15.51
C GLU A 114 -13.69 -13.73 -15.63
N ASP A 115 -12.55 -14.18 -16.20
CA ASP A 115 -12.15 -15.59 -16.27
C ASP A 115 -12.01 -16.23 -14.88
N GLY A 116 -11.51 -15.44 -13.90
CA GLY A 116 -11.45 -15.85 -12.49
C GLY A 116 -12.79 -15.84 -11.75
N GLY A 117 -13.88 -15.42 -12.41
CA GLY A 117 -15.21 -15.37 -11.79
C GLY A 117 -15.39 -14.24 -10.80
N HIS A 118 -14.53 -13.23 -10.79
CA HIS A 118 -14.59 -12.11 -9.85
C HIS A 118 -15.55 -11.01 -10.28
N ILE A 119 -15.68 -10.81 -11.59
CA ILE A 119 -16.56 -9.81 -12.18
C ILE A 119 -17.37 -10.43 -13.33
N ARG A 120 -18.36 -9.67 -13.77
CA ARG A 120 -19.03 -9.88 -15.07
C ARG A 120 -19.21 -8.55 -15.78
N ARG A 121 -19.20 -8.56 -17.12
CA ARG A 121 -19.52 -7.42 -17.95
C ARG A 121 -21.02 -7.46 -18.32
N THR A 122 -21.73 -6.38 -18.08
CA THR A 122 -23.15 -6.25 -18.40
C THR A 122 -23.40 -5.00 -19.26
N ARG A 123 -24.55 -4.90 -19.90
CA ARG A 123 -24.93 -3.67 -20.64
C ARG A 123 -25.06 -2.52 -19.64
N HIS A 124 -24.42 -1.38 -19.95
CA HIS A 124 -24.60 -0.18 -19.13
C HIS A 124 -26.02 0.34 -19.25
N PRO A 125 -26.71 0.70 -18.16
CA PRO A 125 -28.14 1.04 -18.18
C PRO A 125 -28.47 2.32 -18.97
N SER A 126 -27.54 3.27 -19.01
CA SER A 126 -27.75 4.57 -19.69
C SER A 126 -26.88 4.78 -20.93
N ASP A 127 -25.83 3.97 -21.15
CA ASP A 127 -24.97 4.06 -22.33
C ASP A 127 -24.93 2.72 -23.09
N ARG A 128 -25.62 2.67 -24.23
CA ARG A 128 -25.68 1.45 -25.06
C ARG A 128 -24.35 1.01 -25.66
N ARG A 129 -23.35 1.87 -25.67
CA ARG A 129 -22.00 1.59 -26.22
C ARG A 129 -21.04 1.10 -25.18
N ALA A 130 -21.35 1.27 -23.89
CA ALA A 130 -20.50 0.88 -22.78
C ALA A 130 -20.96 -0.44 -22.16
N LEU A 131 -19.99 -1.14 -21.57
CA LEU A 131 -20.23 -2.26 -20.66
C LEU A 131 -19.95 -1.81 -19.22
N ALA A 132 -20.89 -2.12 -18.33
CA ALA A 132 -20.72 -1.95 -16.90
C ALA A 132 -20.01 -3.17 -16.31
N ILE A 133 -19.06 -2.91 -15.41
CA ILE A 133 -18.34 -3.93 -14.65
C ILE A 133 -19.09 -4.15 -13.35
N VAL A 134 -19.50 -5.39 -13.11
CA VAL A 134 -20.24 -5.78 -11.90
C VAL A 134 -19.41 -6.82 -11.16
N VAL A 135 -19.08 -6.53 -9.91
CA VAL A 135 -18.37 -7.47 -9.02
C VAL A 135 -19.35 -8.54 -8.54
N ASN A 136 -18.93 -9.80 -8.58
CA ASN A 136 -19.75 -10.92 -8.13
C ASN A 136 -19.88 -10.92 -6.59
N ASP A 137 -21.01 -11.42 -6.09
CA ASP A 137 -21.34 -11.36 -4.65
C ASP A 137 -20.35 -12.12 -3.76
N GLU A 138 -19.78 -13.21 -4.24
CA GLU A 138 -18.75 -13.96 -3.51
C GLU A 138 -17.47 -13.14 -3.36
N THR A 139 -17.02 -12.53 -4.45
CA THR A 139 -15.84 -11.64 -4.44
C THR A 139 -16.10 -10.40 -3.57
N ARG A 140 -17.30 -9.82 -3.62
CA ARG A 140 -17.68 -8.71 -2.74
C ARG A 140 -17.59 -9.11 -1.28
N ARG A 141 -18.16 -10.24 -0.89
CA ARG A 141 -18.09 -10.75 0.49
C ARG A 141 -16.66 -11.00 0.94
N ALA A 142 -15.84 -11.64 0.10
CA ALA A 142 -14.43 -11.86 0.40
C ALA A 142 -13.64 -10.54 0.59
N ALA A 143 -13.91 -9.52 -0.22
CA ALA A 143 -13.31 -8.20 -0.09
C ALA A 143 -13.75 -7.48 1.20
N GLU A 144 -15.02 -7.58 1.58
CA GLU A 144 -15.56 -7.02 2.83
C GLU A 144 -14.97 -7.71 4.06
N GLU A 145 -14.84 -9.04 4.01
CA GLU A 145 -14.27 -9.83 5.09
C GLU A 145 -12.77 -9.63 5.31
N THR A 146 -12.05 -9.23 4.30
CA THR A 146 -10.61 -8.97 4.36
C THR A 146 -10.32 -7.48 4.48
N ALA A 147 -10.31 -6.75 3.37
CA ALA A 147 -9.96 -5.33 3.32
C ALA A 147 -10.96 -4.43 4.07
N GLY A 148 -12.25 -4.76 4.05
CA GLY A 148 -13.29 -3.99 4.75
C GLY A 148 -13.13 -4.04 6.27
N ARG A 149 -12.88 -5.21 6.84
CA ARG A 149 -12.62 -5.37 8.29
C ARG A 149 -11.37 -4.63 8.72
N GLU A 150 -10.31 -4.69 7.90
CA GLU A 150 -9.07 -4.00 8.19
C GLU A 150 -9.25 -2.48 8.15
N HIS A 151 -9.96 -1.96 7.16
CA HIS A 151 -10.30 -0.53 7.09
C HIS A 151 -11.10 -0.07 8.31
N ALA A 152 -12.12 -0.82 8.72
CA ALA A 152 -12.92 -0.51 9.92
C ALA A 152 -12.07 -0.53 11.20
N ARG A 153 -11.09 -1.43 11.28
CA ARG A 153 -10.15 -1.49 12.42
C ARG A 153 -9.28 -0.24 12.50
N ARG A 154 -8.70 0.18 11.37
CA ARG A 154 -7.88 1.41 11.28
C ARG A 154 -8.68 2.65 11.61
N PHE A 155 -9.90 2.74 11.10
CA PHE A 155 -10.79 3.86 11.40
C PHE A 155 -11.05 3.98 12.91
N ARG A 156 -11.29 2.85 13.62
CA ARG A 156 -11.46 2.85 15.08
C ARG A 156 -10.22 3.31 15.82
N ILE A 157 -9.02 2.92 15.36
CA ILE A 157 -7.76 3.40 15.94
C ILE A 157 -7.63 4.92 15.76
N ALA A 158 -7.87 5.45 14.56
CA ALA A 158 -7.85 6.89 14.33
C ALA A 158 -8.91 7.64 15.14
N ALA A 159 -10.10 7.05 15.30
CA ALA A 159 -11.18 7.63 16.10
C ALA A 159 -10.85 7.69 17.60
N SER A 160 -9.97 6.82 18.12
CA SER A 160 -9.55 6.83 19.53
C SER A 160 -8.53 7.91 19.88
N LEU A 161 -7.93 8.57 18.88
CA LEU A 161 -7.02 9.68 19.09
C LEU A 161 -7.77 10.95 19.48
N SER A 162 -7.11 11.84 20.22
CA SER A 162 -7.63 13.21 20.44
C SER A 162 -7.67 14.00 19.12
N PRO A 163 -8.43 15.08 19.00
CA PRO A 163 -8.40 15.95 17.83
C PRO A 163 -6.99 16.46 17.51
N GLU A 164 -6.25 16.84 18.53
CA GLU A 164 -4.88 17.37 18.44
C GLU A 164 -3.91 16.31 17.94
N ASP A 165 -4.03 15.07 18.45
CA ASP A 165 -3.19 13.94 18.00
C ASP A 165 -3.51 13.56 16.56
N ARG A 166 -4.79 13.57 16.17
CA ARG A 166 -5.18 13.33 14.77
C ARG A 166 -4.53 14.33 13.83
N GLU A 167 -4.58 15.60 14.19
CA GLU A 167 -3.97 16.66 13.39
C GLU A 167 -2.44 16.52 13.31
N ALA A 168 -1.78 16.13 14.41
CA ALA A 168 -0.34 15.85 14.41
C ALA A 168 0.01 14.68 13.49
N VAL A 169 -0.78 13.60 13.52
CA VAL A 169 -0.61 12.44 12.65
C VAL A 169 -0.83 12.81 11.18
N VAL A 170 -1.86 13.61 10.88
CA VAL A 170 -2.12 14.07 9.49
C VAL A 170 -0.93 14.86 8.98
N ARG A 171 -0.47 15.89 9.69
CA ARG A 171 0.70 16.69 9.29
C ARG A 171 1.95 15.84 9.07
N PHE A 172 2.21 14.87 9.95
CA PHE A 172 3.35 13.97 9.84
C PHE A 172 3.27 13.10 8.59
N LEU A 173 2.14 12.48 8.32
CA LEU A 173 1.95 11.61 7.16
C LEU A 173 1.95 12.39 5.84
N GLU A 174 1.39 13.59 5.79
CA GLU A 174 1.44 14.47 4.63
C GLU A 174 2.88 14.90 4.32
N ALA A 175 3.64 15.29 5.34
CA ALA A 175 5.06 15.63 5.16
C ALA A 175 5.88 14.45 4.63
N LEU A 176 5.63 13.21 5.12
CA LEU A 176 6.28 12.00 4.60
C LEU A 176 5.87 11.71 3.15
N SER A 177 4.60 11.91 2.82
CA SER A 177 4.10 11.69 1.45
C SER A 177 4.79 12.63 0.46
N ALA A 178 4.95 13.89 0.83
CA ALA A 178 5.63 14.89 0.01
C ALA A 178 7.10 14.52 -0.28
N THR A 179 7.79 13.82 0.61
CA THR A 179 9.16 13.34 0.35
C THR A 179 9.22 12.25 -0.71
N ASN A 180 8.16 11.48 -0.90
CA ASN A 180 8.08 10.42 -1.90
C ASN A 180 7.70 10.94 -3.30
N GLU A 181 7.15 12.15 -3.38
CA GLU A 181 6.81 12.83 -4.64
C GLU A 181 8.01 13.59 -5.23
N ALA A 182 9.08 13.77 -4.45
CA ALA A 182 10.32 14.36 -4.95
C ALA A 182 10.92 13.44 -6.04
N GLU A 183 11.40 14.06 -7.13
CA GLU A 183 12.01 13.34 -8.25
C GLU A 183 13.13 12.40 -7.76
N TRP A 184 12.94 11.11 -7.96
CA TRP A 184 13.99 10.14 -7.72
C TRP A 184 15.11 10.36 -8.76
N PRO A 185 16.38 10.42 -8.38
CA PRO A 185 17.45 10.58 -9.33
C PRO A 185 17.41 9.46 -10.38
N ALA A 186 17.72 9.81 -11.64
CA ALA A 186 17.76 8.82 -12.72
C ALA A 186 18.62 7.62 -12.33
N PRO A 187 18.23 6.39 -12.72
CA PRO A 187 19.00 5.20 -12.39
C PRO A 187 20.45 5.35 -12.86
N HIS A 188 21.39 5.06 -11.97
CA HIS A 188 22.81 5.01 -12.35
C HIS A 188 22.99 4.05 -13.52
N PRO A 189 23.76 4.42 -14.56
CA PRO A 189 24.11 3.46 -15.59
C PRO A 189 24.77 2.25 -14.92
N ALA A 190 24.30 1.05 -15.28
CA ALA A 190 24.87 -0.18 -14.76
C ALA A 190 26.38 -0.16 -15.04
N VAL A 191 27.17 -0.36 -14.00
CA VAL A 191 28.62 -0.60 -14.16
C VAL A 191 28.74 -1.89 -14.97
N ALA A 192 29.20 -1.77 -16.21
CA ALA A 192 29.48 -2.92 -17.04
C ALA A 192 30.48 -3.82 -16.29
N PRO A 193 30.25 -5.14 -16.18
CA PRO A 193 31.25 -6.01 -15.59
C PRO A 193 32.52 -5.92 -16.43
N GLU A 194 33.62 -5.48 -15.81
CA GLU A 194 34.94 -5.63 -16.42
C GLU A 194 35.23 -7.13 -16.53
N HIS A 195 35.17 -7.63 -17.75
CA HIS A 195 35.65 -8.99 -18.05
C HIS A 195 37.20 -8.97 -18.00
N PRO A 196 37.83 -9.88 -17.25
CA PRO A 196 39.27 -10.05 -17.26
C PRO A 196 39.77 -10.63 -18.59
#